data_9c60be74f92cd2b78054816645746237
#
_entry.id   9c60be74f92cd2b78054816645746237
#
_cell.length_a   1.000
_cell.length_b   1.000
_cell.length_c   1.000
_cell.angle_alpha   90.00
_cell.angle_beta   90.00
_cell.angle_gamma   90.00
#
_symmetry.space_group_name_H-M   'P 1'
#
loop_
_entity.id
_entity.type
_entity.pdbx_description
1 polymer ?
#
loop_
_entity_poly.entity_id
_entity_poly.type
_entity_poly.pdbx_seq_one_letter_code
_entity_poly.pdbx_strand_id
1 'polypeptide(L)'
;MQNDPSMERVLRILSNTSSLKDVAQIQTNAANAGRLSPTLQAALDERAAELGLVYLREKSGQDLDGLSPAEERITQAVSAYVGIKVRDGSNANRTIKAIRDHGLLEAAEIAVTNAKPTAGFQTLNDAGLAELSYEQIIVDHPEEFSARALWFARRTLGLDNETAKPPARGST
;
A
#
# COMPACT_ATOMS: atom_id res chain seq x y z
N MET A 1 -21.92 3.15 -26.15
CA MET A 1 -21.89 3.21 -24.68
C MET A 1 -22.36 4.60 -24.30
N GLN A 2 -23.54 4.74 -23.69
CA GLN A 2 -24.02 6.03 -23.20
C GLN A 2 -23.22 6.37 -21.95
N ASN A 3 -22.44 7.46 -22.01
CA ASN A 3 -21.85 8.04 -20.81
C ASN A 3 -22.99 8.52 -19.91
N ASP A 4 -23.07 7.98 -18.71
CA ASP A 4 -24.02 8.44 -17.69
C ASP A 4 -23.56 9.83 -17.19
N PRO A 5 -24.33 10.91 -17.45
CA PRO A 5 -23.95 12.26 -17.03
C PRO A 5 -23.75 12.38 -15.50
N SER A 6 -24.38 11.50 -14.74
CA SER A 6 -24.21 11.47 -13.28
C SER A 6 -22.85 10.91 -12.89
N MET A 7 -22.34 9.92 -13.61
CA MET A 7 -21.03 9.34 -13.43
C MET A 7 -19.92 10.36 -13.76
N GLU A 8 -20.02 11.05 -14.90
CA GLU A 8 -19.06 12.08 -15.29
C GLU A 8 -18.97 13.20 -14.25
N ARG A 9 -20.11 13.59 -13.69
CA ARG A 9 -20.14 14.58 -12.60
C ARG A 9 -19.41 14.10 -11.35
N VAL A 10 -19.61 12.84 -10.95
CA VAL A 10 -18.93 12.26 -9.79
C VAL A 10 -17.43 12.16 -10.04
N LEU A 11 -16.98 11.69 -11.20
CA LEU A 11 -15.57 11.61 -11.57
C LEU A 11 -14.90 13.00 -11.56
N ARG A 12 -15.58 14.04 -12.04
CA ARG A 12 -15.08 15.41 -11.98
C ARG A 12 -14.97 15.94 -10.55
N ILE A 13 -15.91 15.62 -9.67
CA ILE A 13 -15.82 15.97 -8.24
C ILE A 13 -14.62 15.26 -7.62
N LEU A 14 -14.46 13.97 -7.90
CA LEU A 14 -13.37 13.16 -7.38
C LEU A 14 -12.00 13.70 -7.80
N SER A 15 -11.82 14.07 -9.08
CA SER A 15 -10.54 14.61 -9.57
C SER A 15 -10.14 15.94 -8.90
N ASN A 16 -11.10 16.71 -8.41
CA ASN A 16 -10.86 17.95 -7.68
C ASN A 16 -10.78 17.76 -6.15
N THR A 17 -11.00 16.56 -5.65
CA THR A 17 -10.95 16.26 -4.22
C THR A 17 -9.51 16.21 -3.76
N SER A 18 -9.16 16.93 -2.70
CA SER A 18 -7.81 17.04 -2.14
C SER A 18 -7.62 16.33 -0.80
N SER A 19 -8.63 15.64 -0.33
CA SER A 19 -8.65 14.99 0.98
C SER A 19 -9.03 13.52 0.88
N LEU A 20 -8.24 12.63 1.48
CA LEU A 20 -8.58 11.20 1.62
C LEU A 20 -9.92 10.99 2.32
N LYS A 21 -10.27 11.86 3.27
CA LYS A 21 -11.56 11.81 3.97
C LYS A 21 -12.73 12.07 3.02
N ASP A 22 -12.58 13.00 2.10
CA ASP A 22 -13.62 13.32 1.12
C ASP A 22 -13.77 12.20 0.08
N VAL A 23 -12.66 11.58 -0.33
CA VAL A 23 -12.70 10.36 -1.18
C VAL A 23 -13.50 9.26 -0.48
N ALA A 24 -13.22 9.00 0.79
CA ALA A 24 -13.96 8.02 1.59
C ALA A 24 -15.45 8.36 1.69
N GLN A 25 -15.79 9.65 1.86
CA GLN A 25 -17.18 10.10 1.92
C GLN A 25 -17.90 9.89 0.58
N ILE A 26 -17.25 10.19 -0.55
CA ILE A 26 -17.80 9.95 -1.90
C ILE A 26 -18.10 8.46 -2.07
N GLN A 27 -17.16 7.58 -1.67
CA GLN A 27 -17.36 6.13 -1.74
C GLN A 27 -18.56 5.66 -0.91
N THR A 28 -18.66 6.13 0.34
CA THR A 28 -19.76 5.79 1.23
C THR A 28 -21.11 6.23 0.65
N ASN A 29 -21.16 7.46 0.14
CA ASN A 29 -22.38 7.99 -0.46
C ASN A 29 -22.78 7.19 -1.73
N ALA A 30 -21.83 6.81 -2.57
CA ALA A 30 -22.09 6.01 -3.76
C ALA A 30 -22.56 4.59 -3.41
N ALA A 31 -21.94 3.96 -2.40
CA ALA A 31 -22.36 2.64 -1.91
C ALA A 31 -23.77 2.66 -1.33
N ASN A 32 -24.09 3.64 -0.47
CA ASN A 32 -25.42 3.79 0.12
C ASN A 32 -26.51 4.06 -0.92
N ALA A 33 -26.16 4.73 -2.01
CA ALA A 33 -27.06 4.98 -3.13
C ALA A 33 -27.16 3.80 -4.14
N GLY A 34 -26.43 2.70 -3.92
CA GLY A 34 -26.36 1.56 -4.85
C GLY A 34 -25.68 1.91 -6.20
N ARG A 35 -24.82 2.92 -6.23
CA ARG A 35 -24.16 3.46 -7.43
C ARG A 35 -22.67 3.18 -7.52
N LEU A 36 -22.13 2.38 -6.61
CA LEU A 36 -20.71 2.04 -6.59
C LEU A 36 -20.42 0.98 -7.69
N SER A 37 -20.17 1.47 -8.91
CA SER A 37 -19.77 0.63 -10.03
C SER A 37 -18.28 0.28 -9.98
N PRO A 38 -17.82 -0.79 -10.66
CA PRO A 38 -16.38 -1.12 -10.76
C PRO A 38 -15.53 0.06 -11.30
N THR A 39 -16.05 0.80 -12.27
CA THR A 39 -15.38 1.99 -12.83
C THR A 39 -15.22 3.10 -11.77
N LEU A 40 -16.25 3.37 -10.99
CA LEU A 40 -16.17 4.36 -9.92
C LEU A 40 -15.25 3.89 -8.80
N GLN A 41 -15.29 2.61 -8.45
CA GLN A 41 -14.39 2.04 -7.44
C GLN A 41 -12.92 2.21 -7.87
N ALA A 42 -12.58 1.87 -9.12
CA ALA A 42 -11.23 2.05 -9.65
C ALA A 42 -10.76 3.52 -9.58
N ALA A 43 -11.60 4.46 -9.96
CA ALA A 43 -11.28 5.88 -9.87
C ALA A 43 -11.10 6.38 -8.43
N LEU A 44 -11.89 5.86 -7.49
CA LEU A 44 -11.74 6.14 -6.05
C LEU A 44 -10.41 5.61 -5.52
N ASP A 45 -10.04 4.39 -5.89
CA ASP A 45 -8.80 3.75 -5.46
C ASP A 45 -7.57 4.49 -6.04
N GLU A 46 -7.62 4.87 -7.31
CA GLU A 46 -6.58 5.70 -7.96
C GLU A 46 -6.41 7.04 -7.23
N ARG A 47 -7.51 7.75 -7.00
CA ARG A 47 -7.44 9.04 -6.29
C ARG A 47 -6.95 8.90 -4.86
N ALA A 48 -7.37 7.86 -4.15
CA ALA A 48 -6.89 7.57 -2.81
C ALA A 48 -5.37 7.28 -2.80
N ALA A 49 -4.86 6.55 -3.80
CA ALA A 49 -3.43 6.28 -3.93
C ALA A 49 -2.62 7.57 -4.21
N GLU A 50 -3.09 8.45 -5.11
CA GLU A 50 -2.45 9.75 -5.37
C GLU A 50 -2.35 10.61 -4.10
N LEU A 51 -3.45 10.74 -3.37
CA LEU A 51 -3.49 11.49 -2.12
C LEU A 51 -2.69 10.81 -1.00
N GLY A 52 -2.63 9.48 -1.01
CA GLY A 52 -1.78 8.69 -0.13
C GLY A 52 -0.30 8.95 -0.34
N LEU A 53 0.13 9.14 -1.60
CA LEU A 53 1.49 9.52 -1.95
C LEU A 53 1.86 10.91 -1.41
N VAL A 54 0.98 11.89 -1.58
CA VAL A 54 1.17 13.24 -1.01
C VAL A 54 1.29 13.15 0.51
N TYR A 55 0.41 12.40 1.15
CA TYR A 55 0.42 12.19 2.59
C TYR A 55 1.73 11.52 3.06
N LEU A 56 2.20 10.49 2.34
CA LEU A 56 3.47 9.82 2.65
C LEU A 56 4.63 10.80 2.58
N ARG A 57 4.75 11.56 1.49
CA ARG A 57 5.82 12.57 1.31
C ARG A 57 5.84 13.59 2.45
N GLU A 58 4.68 14.16 2.78
CA GLU A 58 4.57 15.17 3.84
C GLU A 58 4.86 14.63 5.25
N LYS A 59 4.42 13.42 5.55
CA LYS A 59 4.48 12.86 6.90
C LYS A 59 5.73 12.06 7.20
N SER A 60 6.34 11.42 6.20
CA SER A 60 7.60 10.70 6.38
C SER A 60 8.82 11.59 6.25
N GLY A 61 8.72 12.68 5.48
CA GLY A 61 9.86 13.55 5.16
C GLY A 61 10.90 12.87 4.26
N GLN A 62 10.56 11.74 3.63
CA GLN A 62 11.45 11.05 2.71
C GLN A 62 11.46 11.75 1.34
N ASP A 63 12.64 11.77 0.73
CA ASP A 63 12.76 12.10 -0.68
C ASP A 63 12.21 10.91 -1.49
N LEU A 64 11.20 11.17 -2.30
CA LEU A 64 10.56 10.17 -3.14
C LEU A 64 10.92 10.36 -4.62
N ASP A 65 12.03 11.03 -4.91
CA ASP A 65 12.57 11.19 -6.25
C ASP A 65 13.75 10.24 -6.46
N GLY A 66 13.87 9.61 -7.65
CA GLY A 66 14.96 8.70 -7.97
C GLY A 66 14.98 7.39 -7.20
N LEU A 67 13.80 6.89 -6.84
CA LEU A 67 13.62 5.63 -6.12
C LEU A 67 14.09 4.42 -6.94
N SER A 68 14.55 3.38 -6.25
CA SER A 68 14.77 2.06 -6.83
C SER A 68 13.43 1.38 -7.21
N PRO A 69 13.44 0.32 -8.05
CA PRO A 69 12.22 -0.40 -8.38
C PRO A 69 11.44 -0.92 -7.17
N ALA A 70 12.12 -1.43 -6.14
CA ALA A 70 11.46 -1.87 -4.91
C ALA A 70 10.89 -0.69 -4.12
N GLU A 71 11.61 0.42 -4.00
CA GLU A 71 11.16 1.62 -3.32
C GLU A 71 9.93 2.24 -3.99
N GLU A 72 9.88 2.26 -5.33
CA GLU A 72 8.68 2.70 -6.07
C GLU A 72 7.46 1.84 -5.71
N ARG A 73 7.61 0.53 -5.68
CA ARG A 73 6.53 -0.39 -5.30
C ARG A 73 6.12 -0.26 -3.84
N ILE A 74 7.08 -0.08 -2.92
CA ILE A 74 6.79 0.20 -1.50
C ILE A 74 5.99 1.49 -1.37
N THR A 75 6.37 2.54 -2.10
CA THR A 75 5.65 3.82 -2.11
C THR A 75 4.20 3.65 -2.58
N GLN A 76 3.97 2.88 -3.65
CA GLN A 76 2.62 2.52 -4.11
C GLN A 76 1.84 1.73 -3.05
N ALA A 77 2.45 0.72 -2.46
CA ALA A 77 1.87 -0.10 -1.41
C ALA A 77 1.43 0.73 -0.19
N VAL A 78 2.31 1.61 0.29
CA VAL A 78 2.03 2.47 1.45
C VAL A 78 0.94 3.47 1.11
N SER A 79 0.95 4.06 -0.08
CA SER A 79 -0.08 5.00 -0.53
C SER A 79 -1.46 4.35 -0.56
N ALA A 80 -1.56 3.14 -1.12
CA ALA A 80 -2.80 2.36 -1.12
C ALA A 80 -3.24 1.99 0.31
N TYR A 81 -2.31 1.54 1.15
CA TYR A 81 -2.58 1.20 2.55
C TYR A 81 -3.08 2.40 3.36
N VAL A 82 -2.47 3.57 3.20
CA VAL A 82 -2.92 4.83 3.82
C VAL A 82 -4.34 5.16 3.38
N GLY A 83 -4.63 5.07 2.08
CA GLY A 83 -5.96 5.31 1.53
C GLY A 83 -7.02 4.41 2.16
N ILE A 84 -6.75 3.09 2.26
CA ILE A 84 -7.64 2.12 2.89
C ILE A 84 -7.85 2.46 4.37
N LYS A 85 -6.77 2.74 5.12
CA LYS A 85 -6.85 3.06 6.55
C LYS A 85 -7.69 4.29 6.83
N VAL A 86 -7.52 5.35 6.04
CA VAL A 86 -8.33 6.57 6.22
C VAL A 86 -9.79 6.31 5.88
N ARG A 87 -10.07 5.55 4.82
CA ARG A 87 -11.43 5.13 4.48
C ARG A 87 -12.12 4.36 5.61
N ASP A 88 -11.37 3.49 6.28
CA ASP A 88 -11.86 2.67 7.40
C ASP A 88 -11.89 3.45 8.74
N GLY A 89 -11.67 4.78 8.72
CA GLY A 89 -11.68 5.63 9.91
C GLY A 89 -10.47 5.42 10.83
N SER A 90 -9.40 4.82 10.33
CA SER A 90 -8.16 4.56 11.06
C SER A 90 -6.97 5.30 10.43
N ASN A 91 -5.75 5.01 10.89
CA ASN A 91 -4.55 5.67 10.39
C ASN A 91 -3.40 4.67 10.18
N ALA A 92 -2.37 5.10 9.43
CA ALA A 92 -1.16 4.35 9.13
C ALA A 92 0.07 4.89 9.88
N ASN A 93 -0.12 5.53 11.04
CA ASN A 93 0.95 6.24 11.75
C ASN A 93 2.18 5.38 12.06
N ARG A 94 1.99 4.10 12.38
CA ARG A 94 3.12 3.17 12.65
C ARG A 94 3.96 2.95 11.39
N THR A 95 3.32 2.73 10.25
CA THR A 95 4.00 2.54 8.97
C THR A 95 4.75 3.80 8.57
N ILE A 96 4.09 4.96 8.65
CA ILE A 96 4.71 6.25 8.34
C ILE A 96 5.89 6.54 9.27
N LYS A 97 5.75 6.25 10.57
CA LYS A 97 6.85 6.41 11.53
C LYS A 97 8.03 5.50 11.18
N ALA A 98 7.79 4.23 10.86
CA ALA A 98 8.84 3.29 10.49
C ALA A 98 9.60 3.78 9.24
N ILE A 99 8.89 4.26 8.21
CA ILE A 99 9.50 4.80 6.99
C ILE A 99 10.31 6.07 7.31
N ARG A 100 9.80 6.96 8.14
CA ARG A 100 10.53 8.16 8.54
C ARG A 100 11.82 7.82 9.29
N ASP A 101 11.78 6.84 10.17
CA ASP A 101 12.89 6.49 11.06
C ASP A 101 13.95 5.61 10.36
N HIS A 102 13.57 4.82 9.35
CA HIS A 102 14.41 3.79 8.72
C HIS A 102 14.54 3.88 7.19
N GLY A 103 13.72 4.69 6.52
CA GLY A 103 13.60 4.67 5.05
C GLY A 103 12.67 3.55 4.56
N LEU A 104 12.48 3.49 3.23
CA LEU A 104 11.47 2.61 2.61
C LEU A 104 11.86 1.12 2.71
N LEU A 105 13.07 0.77 2.27
CA LEU A 105 13.53 -0.62 2.22
C LEU A 105 13.64 -1.24 3.62
N GLU A 106 14.34 -0.57 4.53
CA GLU A 106 14.54 -1.08 5.90
C GLU A 106 13.21 -1.18 6.66
N ALA A 107 12.29 -0.23 6.48
CA ALA A 107 10.96 -0.30 7.10
C ALA A 107 10.17 -1.53 6.62
N ALA A 108 10.26 -1.88 5.33
CA ALA A 108 9.65 -3.09 4.79
C ALA A 108 10.30 -4.36 5.36
N GLU A 109 11.64 -4.42 5.42
CA GLU A 109 12.35 -5.55 6.03
C GLU A 109 12.00 -5.77 7.49
N ILE A 110 11.99 -4.70 8.30
CA ILE A 110 11.60 -4.76 9.71
C ILE A 110 10.17 -5.29 9.85
N ALA A 111 9.25 -4.84 8.99
CA ALA A 111 7.86 -5.29 9.03
C ALA A 111 7.75 -6.79 8.75
N VAL A 112 8.42 -7.28 7.70
CA VAL A 112 8.30 -8.66 7.23
C VAL A 112 9.06 -9.66 8.09
N THR A 113 10.19 -9.27 8.70
CA THR A 113 11.00 -10.16 9.55
C THR A 113 10.38 -10.47 10.92
N ASN A 114 9.16 -10.02 11.18
CA ASN A 114 8.37 -10.45 12.34
C ASN A 114 7.82 -11.88 12.15
N ALA A 115 7.54 -12.56 13.27
CA ALA A 115 7.07 -13.95 13.26
C ALA A 115 5.64 -14.13 12.71
N LYS A 116 4.89 -13.05 12.56
CA LYS A 116 3.49 -13.06 12.07
C LYS A 116 3.36 -12.16 10.85
N PRO A 117 2.43 -12.47 9.92
CA PRO A 117 2.09 -11.59 8.83
C PRO A 117 1.77 -10.18 9.32
N THR A 118 2.17 -9.17 8.57
CA THR A 118 1.93 -7.77 8.94
C THR A 118 0.45 -7.41 8.84
N ALA A 119 0.01 -6.42 9.61
CA ALA A 119 -1.33 -5.86 9.42
C ALA A 119 -1.48 -5.25 8.01
N GLY A 120 -0.40 -4.75 7.43
CA GLY A 120 -0.37 -4.26 6.05
C GLY A 120 -0.64 -5.37 5.03
N PHE A 121 0.02 -6.52 5.19
CA PHE A 121 -0.23 -7.71 4.37
C PHE A 121 -1.72 -8.09 4.37
N GLN A 122 -2.32 -8.22 5.55
CA GLN A 122 -3.71 -8.60 5.68
C GLN A 122 -4.65 -7.56 5.04
N THR A 123 -4.44 -6.28 5.33
CA THR A 123 -5.26 -5.19 4.79
C THR A 123 -5.21 -5.12 3.27
N LEU A 124 -4.01 -5.24 2.66
CA LEU A 124 -3.85 -5.20 1.20
C LEU A 124 -4.43 -6.46 0.55
N ASN A 125 -4.23 -7.63 1.15
CA ASN A 125 -4.80 -8.88 0.67
C ASN A 125 -6.33 -8.86 0.66
N ASP A 126 -6.94 -8.39 1.74
CA ASP A 126 -8.41 -8.26 1.87
C ASP A 126 -8.98 -7.25 0.86
N ALA A 127 -8.19 -6.27 0.45
CA ALA A 127 -8.54 -5.30 -0.59
C ALA A 127 -8.29 -5.80 -2.03
N GLY A 128 -7.78 -7.02 -2.22
CA GLY A 128 -7.42 -7.56 -3.54
C GLY A 128 -6.12 -6.97 -4.11
N LEU A 129 -5.27 -6.41 -3.27
CA LEU A 129 -3.99 -5.76 -3.62
C LEU A 129 -2.79 -6.55 -3.05
N ALA A 130 -2.89 -7.88 -3.05
CA ALA A 130 -1.86 -8.77 -2.50
C ALA A 130 -0.48 -8.56 -3.15
N GLU A 131 -0.45 -8.20 -4.43
CA GLU A 131 0.76 -7.89 -5.19
C GLU A 131 1.51 -6.65 -4.69
N LEU A 132 0.84 -5.80 -3.90
CA LEU A 132 1.44 -4.63 -3.24
C LEU A 132 1.89 -4.94 -1.80
N SER A 133 1.78 -6.18 -1.32
CA SER A 133 2.33 -6.50 0.00
C SER A 133 3.85 -6.39 0.02
N TYR A 134 4.42 -6.02 1.17
CA TYR A 134 5.88 -5.99 1.32
C TYR A 134 6.51 -7.36 1.05
N GLU A 135 5.82 -8.41 1.44
CA GLU A 135 6.22 -9.78 1.21
C GLU A 135 6.37 -10.08 -0.29
N GLN A 136 5.41 -9.65 -1.10
CA GLN A 136 5.48 -9.84 -2.56
C GLN A 136 6.57 -8.96 -3.18
N ILE A 137 6.69 -7.71 -2.76
CA ILE A 137 7.73 -6.79 -3.25
C ILE A 137 9.14 -7.35 -2.97
N ILE A 138 9.37 -7.90 -1.77
CA ILE A 138 10.66 -8.50 -1.40
C ILE A 138 10.99 -9.72 -2.27
N VAL A 139 9.99 -10.55 -2.58
CA VAL A 139 10.18 -11.72 -3.46
C VAL A 139 10.45 -11.31 -4.91
N ASP A 140 9.83 -10.23 -5.37
CA ASP A 140 10.00 -9.72 -6.75
C ASP A 140 11.32 -8.97 -6.95
N HIS A 141 11.92 -8.42 -5.88
CA HIS A 141 13.17 -7.64 -5.90
C HIS A 141 14.19 -8.16 -4.88
N PRO A 142 14.56 -9.45 -4.91
CA PRO A 142 15.39 -10.06 -3.88
C PRO A 142 16.78 -9.44 -3.74
N GLU A 143 17.28 -8.78 -4.80
CA GLU A 143 18.58 -8.10 -4.83
C GLU A 143 18.63 -6.82 -3.97
N GLU A 144 17.47 -6.24 -3.64
CA GLU A 144 17.38 -5.02 -2.84
C GLU A 144 17.18 -5.30 -1.35
N PHE A 145 17.02 -6.57 -0.95
CA PHE A 145 16.70 -6.96 0.41
C PHE A 145 17.65 -8.02 0.98
N SER A 146 17.68 -8.14 2.29
CA SER A 146 18.46 -9.17 2.94
C SER A 146 17.90 -10.58 2.68
N ALA A 147 18.77 -11.60 2.66
CA ALA A 147 18.38 -13.00 2.56
C ALA A 147 17.40 -13.41 3.68
N ARG A 148 17.50 -12.75 4.83
CA ARG A 148 16.58 -12.96 5.95
C ARG A 148 15.18 -12.43 5.64
N ALA A 149 15.05 -11.22 5.09
CA ALA A 149 13.76 -10.65 4.69
C ALA A 149 13.10 -11.52 3.61
N LEU A 150 13.87 -11.95 2.61
CA LEU A 150 13.41 -12.86 1.56
C LEU A 150 12.88 -14.17 2.15
N TRP A 151 13.58 -14.76 3.12
CA TRP A 151 13.14 -16.00 3.77
C TRP A 151 11.76 -15.85 4.45
N PHE A 152 11.55 -14.76 5.20
CA PHE A 152 10.28 -14.50 5.86
C PHE A 152 9.16 -14.16 4.88
N ALA A 153 9.45 -13.39 3.83
CA ALA A 153 8.52 -13.07 2.77
C ALA A 153 8.00 -14.32 2.07
N ARG A 154 8.91 -15.19 1.62
CA ARG A 154 8.56 -16.49 1.00
C ARG A 154 7.72 -17.37 1.92
N ARG A 155 8.09 -17.43 3.20
CA ARG A 155 7.31 -18.20 4.19
C ARG A 155 5.88 -17.67 4.33
N THR A 156 5.69 -16.36 4.41
CA THR A 156 4.36 -15.75 4.54
C THR A 156 3.51 -16.00 3.30
N LEU A 157 4.11 -15.98 2.12
CA LEU A 157 3.45 -16.28 0.84
C LEU A 157 3.25 -17.78 0.57
N GLY A 158 3.70 -18.65 1.46
CA GLY A 158 3.60 -20.11 1.27
C GLY A 158 4.53 -20.67 0.21
N LEU A 159 5.62 -19.94 -0.12
CA LEU A 159 6.64 -20.37 -1.06
C LEU A 159 7.74 -21.18 -0.35
N ASP A 160 8.34 -22.12 -1.07
CA ASP A 160 9.43 -22.93 -0.54
C ASP A 160 10.67 -22.08 -0.25
N ASN A 161 11.33 -22.34 0.87
CA ASN A 161 12.60 -21.73 1.24
C ASN A 161 13.75 -22.71 1.01
N GLU A 162 14.92 -22.19 0.59
CA GLU A 162 16.14 -22.98 0.41
C GLU A 162 16.65 -23.60 1.73
N THR A 163 16.36 -22.97 2.85
CA THR A 163 16.78 -23.39 4.18
C THR A 163 15.58 -23.54 5.12
N ALA A 164 15.65 -24.54 6.02
CA ALA A 164 14.60 -24.79 7.02
C ALA A 164 14.50 -23.67 8.09
N LYS A 165 15.54 -22.87 8.25
CA LYS A 165 15.62 -21.79 9.24
C LYS A 165 16.00 -20.48 8.56
N PRO A 166 15.52 -19.33 9.09
CA PRO A 166 15.90 -18.03 8.53
C PRO A 166 17.41 -17.80 8.69
N PRO A 167 18.06 -17.15 7.71
CA PRO A 167 19.43 -16.69 7.83
C PRO A 167 19.64 -15.79 9.06
N ALA A 168 20.87 -15.74 9.57
CA ALA A 168 21.22 -14.86 10.68
C ALA A 168 20.97 -13.37 10.30
N ARG A 169 20.80 -12.52 11.30
CA ARG A 169 20.72 -11.07 11.06
C ARG A 169 22.08 -10.60 10.51
N GLY A 170 22.03 -9.81 9.43
CA GLY A 170 23.24 -9.26 8.79
C GLY A 170 23.88 -10.18 7.74
N SER A 171 23.26 -11.28 7.34
CA SER A 171 23.67 -12.05 6.16
C SER A 171 23.16 -11.33 4.91
N THR A 172 24.09 -10.77 4.13
CA THR A 172 23.86 -10.25 2.78
C THR A 172 23.87 -11.38 1.78
#